data_b3d2c5a9bec2cebbbfe59b0bcb072895
#
_entry.id   b3d2c5a9bec2cebbbfe59b0bcb072895
#
_cell.length_a   1.000
_cell.length_b   1.000
_cell.length_c   1.000
_cell.angle_alpha   90.00
_cell.angle_beta   90.00
_cell.angle_gamma   90.00
#
_symmetry.space_group_name_H-M   'P 1'
#
loop_
_entity.id
_entity.type
_entity.pdbx_description
1 polymer ?
#
loop_
_entity_poly.entity_id
_entity_poly.type
_entity_poly.pdbx_seq_one_letter_code
_entity_poly.pdbx_strand_id
1 'polypeptide(L)'
;MNRTHHCAQLSKNDLGSIASLSGWVDSIRDHGGILFIDLRDRKGVTQVKFDPQDNAALAQQAARLKPESVIGVSGRVTARPEGTVNDKLPTGEIELTAASLVIHNISETPPFPLDDASAGKVNEDLRLTYRYLDLRRPKMRGNLVVRHRVAKAVRDYFDEREFIEVETPALFKSTPEGAREYLVPSRIWPGQFYALSQSPQQFKQILMVAGVERYFQIARCFRDEDLRADRQMEFTQVDVEASFITREDVYELFEGMLKKIWRDVLGVEIATPFLRLPFVDAMNRFGVDKPDMRFAIELSDLTDAFKNSSFKVFSATANKPGCAIKAINAKGLADITQGELKALEDTAKTLGAKGLAFIKVEGGEWKSPIVKFFSDAEKAALAEKLRMADGDIVFFAADEWEKACAILGRVRLEAAQLLAKRGKITLRADDWKFLWVVDFPLMTYDADRGGYAATHHPFTAPVPEDIPLLDSDPKAVRGQHYDLVLNGMELGGGSIRIHQPALQKKVFEDVLKIPRDVVESRFGYMLKAFTYGAPPHGGIAFGLDRLVALLCGTTSIRDVIAFPKTQKGQCLMTQSPSPVTPKQLKELHIQTVVPEPAAPPPAA
;
A
#
# COMPACT_ATOMS: atom_id res chain seq x y z
N MET A 1 15.53 35.29 18.10
CA MET A 1 16.88 35.07 17.54
C MET A 1 16.70 34.51 16.12
N ASN A 2 17.25 35.17 15.13
CA ASN A 2 17.17 34.68 13.74
C ASN A 2 18.22 33.57 13.55
N ARG A 3 17.76 32.39 13.09
CA ARG A 3 18.63 31.25 12.79
C ARG A 3 19.45 31.55 11.52
N THR A 4 20.79 31.42 11.62
CA THR A 4 21.70 31.58 10.48
C THR A 4 21.93 30.27 9.73
N HIS A 5 21.95 29.13 10.46
CA HIS A 5 22.22 27.79 9.93
C HIS A 5 21.26 26.74 10.50
N HIS A 6 21.03 25.67 9.77
CA HIS A 6 20.47 24.45 10.33
C HIS A 6 21.52 23.66 11.09
N CYS A 7 21.07 22.80 12.03
CA CYS A 7 21.98 22.06 12.93
C CYS A 7 22.95 21.10 12.23
N ALA A 8 22.77 20.72 10.98
CA ALA A 8 23.72 19.88 10.25
C ALA A 8 24.49 20.63 9.15
N GLN A 9 24.40 21.95 9.10
CA GLN A 9 25.04 22.73 8.03
C GLN A 9 26.42 23.25 8.38
N LEU A 10 26.75 23.34 9.68
CA LEU A 10 28.06 23.79 10.13
C LEU A 10 29.16 22.75 9.86
N SER A 11 30.33 23.21 9.48
CA SER A 11 31.48 22.40 9.13
C SER A 11 32.78 23.07 9.59
N LYS A 12 33.94 22.44 9.33
CA LYS A 12 35.26 23.08 9.55
C LYS A 12 35.45 24.41 8.82
N ASN A 13 34.74 24.62 7.71
CA ASN A 13 34.81 25.88 6.97
C ASN A 13 34.22 27.07 7.74
N ASP A 14 33.41 26.78 8.75
CA ASP A 14 32.73 27.79 9.56
C ASP A 14 33.50 28.12 10.87
N LEU A 15 34.69 27.52 11.08
CA LEU A 15 35.50 27.73 12.27
C LEU A 15 35.78 29.21 12.52
N GLY A 16 35.57 29.66 13.76
CA GLY A 16 35.75 31.04 14.17
C GLY A 16 34.55 31.95 13.88
N SER A 17 33.62 31.54 13.03
CA SER A 17 32.41 32.33 12.73
C SER A 17 31.41 32.30 13.90
N ILE A 18 30.49 33.27 13.91
CA ILE A 18 29.35 33.30 14.83
C ILE A 18 28.14 32.69 14.11
N ALA A 19 27.58 31.65 14.72
CA ALA A 19 26.38 30.99 14.22
C ALA A 19 25.25 31.06 15.22
N SER A 20 24.01 31.14 14.72
CA SER A 20 22.78 31.06 15.51
C SER A 20 21.96 29.85 15.06
N LEU A 21 21.70 28.95 15.99
CA LEU A 21 20.95 27.73 15.80
C LEU A 21 19.66 27.77 16.60
N SER A 22 18.62 27.06 16.14
CA SER A 22 17.38 26.86 16.90
C SER A 22 16.89 25.44 16.67
N GLY A 23 16.45 24.78 17.74
CA GLY A 23 16.02 23.39 17.65
C GLY A 23 15.55 22.84 18.99
N TRP A 24 15.47 21.52 19.05
CA TRP A 24 15.14 20.73 20.22
C TRP A 24 16.42 20.18 20.85
N VAL A 25 16.49 20.17 22.17
CA VAL A 25 17.52 19.50 22.95
C VAL A 25 17.35 17.99 22.78
N ASP A 26 18.28 17.34 22.07
CA ASP A 26 18.23 15.89 21.83
C ASP A 26 18.83 15.12 23.01
N SER A 27 20.02 15.50 23.46
CA SER A 27 20.68 14.93 24.62
C SER A 27 21.44 15.99 25.41
N ILE A 28 21.65 15.72 26.68
CA ILE A 28 22.43 16.57 27.59
C ILE A 28 23.45 15.68 28.28
N ARG A 29 24.72 16.11 28.28
CA ARG A 29 25.82 15.44 28.96
C ARG A 29 26.56 16.47 29.83
N ASP A 30 26.84 16.11 31.06
CA ASP A 30 27.67 16.90 31.99
C ASP A 30 29.04 16.22 32.14
N HIS A 31 30.09 16.94 31.82
CA HIS A 31 31.47 16.50 32.01
C HIS A 31 32.22 17.50 32.87
N GLY A 32 32.24 17.27 34.19
CA GLY A 32 32.96 18.12 35.13
C GLY A 32 32.41 19.55 35.24
N GLY A 33 31.08 19.72 35.05
CA GLY A 33 30.42 21.00 35.11
C GLY A 33 30.27 21.69 33.74
N ILE A 34 30.92 21.21 32.70
CA ILE A 34 30.69 21.67 31.32
C ILE A 34 29.53 20.90 30.74
N LEU A 35 28.47 21.61 30.27
CA LEU A 35 27.33 21.00 29.66
C LEU A 35 27.49 20.93 28.14
N PHE A 36 27.34 19.72 27.60
CA PHE A 36 27.26 19.45 26.18
C PHE A 36 25.83 19.09 25.82
N ILE A 37 25.25 19.89 24.93
CA ILE A 37 23.88 19.69 24.45
C ILE A 37 23.93 19.37 22.97
N ASP A 38 23.37 18.22 22.60
CA ASP A 38 23.10 17.92 21.20
C ASP A 38 21.81 18.65 20.80
N LEU A 39 21.93 19.68 19.99
CA LEU A 39 20.79 20.44 19.49
C LEU A 39 20.35 19.89 18.13
N ARG A 40 19.10 19.48 18.04
CA ARG A 40 18.53 18.83 16.86
C ARG A 40 17.52 19.73 16.17
N ASP A 41 17.59 19.78 14.83
CA ASP A 41 16.51 20.29 13.99
C ASP A 41 16.15 19.29 12.88
N ARG A 42 15.36 19.71 11.89
CA ARG A 42 14.95 18.83 10.77
C ARG A 42 16.10 18.37 9.87
N LYS A 43 17.26 19.01 9.92
CA LYS A 43 18.40 18.68 9.07
C LYS A 43 19.42 17.79 9.76
N GLY A 44 19.49 17.83 11.10
CA GLY A 44 20.39 16.99 11.88
C GLY A 44 20.70 17.57 13.25
N VAL A 45 21.89 17.29 13.73
CA VAL A 45 22.33 17.57 15.11
C VAL A 45 23.63 18.35 15.07
N THR A 46 23.78 19.33 15.98
CA THR A 46 25.07 20.01 16.30
C THR A 46 25.27 20.01 17.80
N GLN A 47 26.48 19.69 18.27
CA GLN A 47 26.83 19.81 19.66
C GLN A 47 27.01 21.28 20.04
N VAL A 48 26.44 21.69 21.16
CA VAL A 48 26.57 23.01 21.77
C VAL A 48 27.22 22.85 23.12
N LYS A 49 28.32 23.61 23.36
CA LYS A 49 29.08 23.64 24.62
C LYS A 49 28.66 24.84 25.46
N PHE A 50 28.34 24.59 26.73
CA PHE A 50 28.14 25.61 27.77
C PHE A 50 29.18 25.41 28.84
N ASP A 51 30.17 26.29 28.88
CA ASP A 51 31.29 26.21 29.81
C ASP A 51 31.10 27.29 30.92
N PRO A 52 31.01 26.91 32.18
CA PRO A 52 30.86 27.87 33.26
C PRO A 52 32.08 28.78 33.46
N GLN A 53 33.25 28.39 32.94
CA GLN A 53 34.42 29.25 32.92
C GLN A 53 34.29 30.38 31.92
N ASP A 54 33.61 30.13 30.80
CA ASP A 54 33.32 31.16 29.79
C ASP A 54 32.17 32.06 30.24
N ASN A 55 31.08 31.46 30.79
CA ASN A 55 29.89 32.18 31.24
C ASN A 55 29.09 31.35 32.26
N ALA A 56 29.32 31.58 33.56
CA ALA A 56 28.65 30.84 34.63
C ALA A 56 27.11 31.01 34.65
N ALA A 57 26.60 32.22 34.35
CA ALA A 57 25.16 32.47 34.29
C ALA A 57 24.48 31.73 33.14
N LEU A 58 25.14 31.68 32.01
CA LEU A 58 24.62 30.95 30.83
C LEU A 58 24.64 29.43 31.06
N ALA A 59 25.71 28.89 31.68
CA ALA A 59 25.77 27.48 32.06
C ALA A 59 24.69 27.11 33.06
N GLN A 60 24.43 27.96 34.06
CA GLN A 60 23.35 27.78 35.05
C GLN A 60 21.97 27.84 34.40
N GLN A 61 21.77 28.68 33.38
CA GLN A 61 20.54 28.73 32.61
C GLN A 61 20.35 27.43 31.79
N ALA A 62 21.43 26.94 31.14
CA ALA A 62 21.40 25.70 30.37
C ALA A 62 21.17 24.45 31.25
N ALA A 63 21.62 24.44 32.52
CA ALA A 63 21.39 23.34 33.46
C ALA A 63 19.89 23.08 33.78
N ARG A 64 19.01 24.03 33.46
CA ARG A 64 17.54 23.87 33.63
C ARG A 64 16.86 23.17 32.47
N LEU A 65 17.57 22.95 31.37
CA LEU A 65 17.04 22.32 30.17
C LEU A 65 16.79 20.83 30.41
N LYS A 66 15.83 20.32 29.68
CA LYS A 66 15.49 18.89 29.63
C LYS A 66 15.52 18.45 28.15
N PRO A 67 15.68 17.15 27.87
CA PRO A 67 15.47 16.62 26.53
C PRO A 67 14.14 17.11 25.94
N GLU A 68 14.15 17.40 24.65
CA GLU A 68 13.04 17.97 23.89
C GLU A 68 12.64 19.42 24.25
N SER A 69 13.35 20.10 25.16
CA SER A 69 13.20 21.57 25.31
C SER A 69 13.57 22.29 24.02
N VAL A 70 12.88 23.38 23.72
CA VAL A 70 13.11 24.18 22.50
C VAL A 70 13.96 25.39 22.82
N ILE A 71 15.10 25.51 22.18
CA ILE A 71 16.04 26.60 22.42
C ILE A 71 16.53 27.25 21.13
N GLY A 72 16.93 28.52 21.26
CA GLY A 72 17.79 29.23 20.34
C GLY A 72 19.12 29.52 20.99
N VAL A 73 20.23 29.25 20.32
CA VAL A 73 21.58 29.47 20.82
C VAL A 73 22.39 30.20 19.79
N SER A 74 23.20 31.18 20.21
CA SER A 74 24.21 31.80 19.34
C SER A 74 25.59 31.69 20.01
N GLY A 75 26.59 31.46 19.20
CA GLY A 75 27.95 31.26 19.71
C GLY A 75 28.97 31.17 18.58
N ARG A 76 30.21 30.91 18.99
CA ARG A 76 31.32 30.72 18.07
C ARG A 76 31.45 29.26 17.68
N VAL A 77 31.65 29.00 16.40
CA VAL A 77 31.96 27.64 15.90
C VAL A 77 33.42 27.35 16.23
N THR A 78 33.66 26.28 16.99
CA THR A 78 34.99 25.83 17.43
C THR A 78 35.24 24.40 16.99
N ALA A 79 36.50 24.03 16.82
CA ALA A 79 36.87 22.62 16.59
C ALA A 79 36.68 21.84 17.89
N ARG A 80 36.20 20.60 17.80
CA ARG A 80 36.23 19.69 18.94
C ARG A 80 37.66 19.35 19.33
N PRO A 81 37.93 19.15 20.63
CA PRO A 81 39.25 18.70 21.08
C PRO A 81 39.67 17.40 20.39
N GLU A 82 41.00 17.22 20.25
CA GLU A 82 41.56 15.99 19.70
C GLU A 82 41.07 14.75 20.50
N GLY A 83 40.67 13.67 19.79
CA GLY A 83 40.09 12.46 20.40
C GLY A 83 38.60 12.53 20.76
N THR A 84 37.92 13.69 20.56
CA THR A 84 36.48 13.85 20.81
C THR A 84 35.64 14.01 19.54
N VAL A 85 36.27 13.87 18.37
CA VAL A 85 35.57 13.87 17.09
C VAL A 85 34.54 12.73 17.03
N ASN A 86 33.35 13.04 16.53
CA ASN A 86 32.28 12.06 16.41
C ASN A 86 31.91 11.81 14.94
N ASP A 87 32.48 10.79 14.34
CA ASP A 87 32.29 10.43 12.92
C ASP A 87 30.84 10.04 12.56
N LYS A 88 29.99 9.82 13.58
CA LYS A 88 28.57 9.52 13.36
C LYS A 88 27.71 10.77 13.08
N LEU A 89 28.25 11.95 13.28
CA LEU A 89 27.57 13.22 13.05
C LEU A 89 28.23 13.98 11.90
N PRO A 90 27.47 14.53 10.94
CA PRO A 90 28.02 15.41 9.89
C PRO A 90 28.77 16.61 10.45
N THR A 91 28.42 17.07 11.64
CA THR A 91 29.04 18.17 12.38
C THR A 91 30.01 17.68 13.46
N GLY A 92 30.43 16.41 13.39
CA GLY A 92 31.18 15.78 14.49
C GLY A 92 32.61 16.31 14.72
N GLU A 93 33.14 17.10 13.83
CA GLU A 93 34.46 17.73 13.95
C GLU A 93 34.42 19.12 14.61
N ILE A 94 33.20 19.68 14.74
CA ILE A 94 32.99 21.02 15.31
C ILE A 94 31.97 20.98 16.45
N GLU A 95 31.97 22.04 17.24
CA GLU A 95 30.95 22.35 18.23
C GLU A 95 30.66 23.85 18.24
N LEU A 96 29.49 24.22 18.76
CA LEU A 96 29.16 25.63 18.97
C LEU A 96 29.42 26.00 20.44
N THR A 97 30.43 26.83 20.71
CA THR A 97 30.62 27.40 22.05
C THR A 97 29.62 28.52 22.26
N ALA A 98 28.68 28.30 23.19
CA ALA A 98 27.52 29.17 23.39
C ALA A 98 27.92 30.53 23.99
N ALA A 99 27.44 31.61 23.39
CA ALA A 99 27.56 32.98 23.90
C ALA A 99 26.20 33.55 24.37
N SER A 100 25.12 33.03 23.85
CA SER A 100 23.75 33.38 24.29
C SER A 100 22.80 32.23 24.16
N LEU A 101 21.77 32.21 25.03
CA LEU A 101 20.73 31.18 25.08
C LEU A 101 19.37 31.84 25.21
N VAL A 102 18.43 31.45 24.38
CA VAL A 102 17.00 31.76 24.51
C VAL A 102 16.25 30.46 24.71
N ILE A 103 15.60 30.31 25.85
CA ILE A 103 14.71 29.17 26.09
C ILE A 103 13.32 29.54 25.59
N HIS A 104 12.88 28.89 24.50
CA HIS A 104 11.54 29.11 23.95
C HIS A 104 10.49 28.32 24.72
N ASN A 105 10.81 27.06 25.08
CA ASN A 105 9.92 26.19 25.86
C ASN A 105 10.72 25.10 26.57
N ILE A 106 10.36 24.79 27.81
CA ILE A 106 10.91 23.68 28.58
C ILE A 106 9.94 22.50 28.41
N SER A 107 10.47 21.35 27.98
CA SER A 107 9.67 20.15 27.78
C SER A 107 9.38 19.41 29.08
N GLU A 108 8.23 18.75 29.12
CA GLU A 108 8.02 17.62 30.03
C GLU A 108 8.79 16.40 29.52
N THR A 109 8.95 15.38 30.35
CA THR A 109 9.59 14.12 29.95
C THR A 109 8.71 13.41 28.91
N PRO A 110 9.20 13.12 27.70
CA PRO A 110 8.43 12.38 26.71
C PRO A 110 7.98 11.02 27.22
N PRO A 111 6.78 10.54 26.87
CA PRO A 111 6.24 9.25 27.32
C PRO A 111 6.99 8.03 26.74
N PHE A 112 7.85 8.24 25.75
CA PHE A 112 8.72 7.23 25.16
C PHE A 112 9.97 7.88 24.56
N PRO A 113 11.07 7.12 24.41
CA PRO A 113 12.28 7.61 23.73
C PRO A 113 12.01 7.92 22.25
N LEU A 114 12.65 8.99 21.73
CA LEU A 114 12.44 9.43 20.34
C LEU A 114 13.52 8.92 19.37
N ASP A 115 14.39 8.03 19.80
CA ASP A 115 15.30 7.31 18.90
C ASP A 115 14.60 6.14 18.21
N ASP A 116 15.01 5.83 16.97
CA ASP A 116 14.34 4.81 16.15
C ASP A 116 14.49 3.37 16.71
N ALA A 117 15.57 3.07 17.41
CA ALA A 117 15.84 1.74 17.96
C ALA A 117 14.92 1.41 19.14
N SER A 118 14.76 2.37 20.07
CA SER A 118 13.92 2.22 21.24
C SER A 118 12.43 2.35 20.91
N ALA A 119 12.06 3.36 20.13
CA ALA A 119 10.67 3.63 19.76
C ALA A 119 10.04 2.52 18.90
N GLY A 120 10.86 1.76 18.14
CA GLY A 120 10.38 0.59 17.39
C GLY A 120 9.78 -0.52 18.27
N LYS A 121 10.10 -0.53 19.57
CA LYS A 121 9.58 -1.48 20.58
C LYS A 121 8.37 -0.94 21.35
N VAL A 122 8.04 0.33 21.18
CA VAL A 122 6.92 0.99 21.85
C VAL A 122 5.61 0.61 21.17
N ASN A 123 4.57 0.40 21.99
CA ASN A 123 3.22 0.12 21.49
C ASN A 123 2.76 1.20 20.50
N GLU A 124 2.17 0.75 19.38
CA GLU A 124 1.71 1.65 18.33
C GLU A 124 0.67 2.65 18.83
N ASP A 125 -0.26 2.24 19.69
CA ASP A 125 -1.30 3.12 20.23
C ASP A 125 -0.71 4.28 21.03
N LEU A 126 0.35 4.04 21.84
CA LEU A 126 1.05 5.11 22.55
C LEU A 126 1.72 6.09 21.58
N ARG A 127 2.38 5.58 20.53
CA ARG A 127 2.98 6.41 19.48
C ARG A 127 1.94 7.21 18.70
N LEU A 128 0.76 6.65 18.45
CA LEU A 128 -0.35 7.34 17.77
C LEU A 128 -1.04 8.38 18.69
N THR A 129 -1.10 8.14 19.99
CA THR A 129 -1.58 9.12 20.97
C THR A 129 -0.69 10.37 20.99
N TYR A 130 0.63 10.16 21.00
CA TYR A 130 1.61 11.24 20.98
C TYR A 130 2.26 11.38 19.59
N ARG A 131 1.45 11.32 18.53
CA ARG A 131 1.95 11.28 17.15
C ARG A 131 2.88 12.43 16.80
N TYR A 132 2.67 13.62 17.35
CA TYR A 132 3.56 14.76 17.18
C TYR A 132 4.97 14.55 17.74
N LEU A 133 5.16 13.67 18.73
CA LEU A 133 6.47 13.24 19.20
C LEU A 133 7.05 12.16 18.30
N ASP A 134 6.25 11.15 17.92
CA ASP A 134 6.67 10.08 17.00
C ASP A 134 7.18 10.64 15.67
N LEU A 135 6.55 11.71 15.14
CA LEU A 135 6.98 12.40 13.93
C LEU A 135 8.32 13.15 14.06
N ARG A 136 8.85 13.37 15.26
CA ARG A 136 10.20 13.93 15.46
C ARG A 136 11.30 12.90 15.17
N ARG A 137 11.00 11.61 15.22
CA ARG A 137 11.97 10.55 14.96
C ARG A 137 12.55 10.66 13.55
N PRO A 138 13.86 10.37 13.36
CA PRO A 138 14.52 10.46 12.08
C PRO A 138 13.82 9.65 10.98
N LYS A 139 13.43 8.40 11.25
CA LYS A 139 12.72 7.52 10.31
C LYS A 139 11.38 8.11 9.90
N MET A 140 10.55 8.51 10.85
CA MET A 140 9.22 9.03 10.58
C MET A 140 9.25 10.34 9.80
N ARG A 141 10.18 11.23 10.17
CA ARG A 141 10.42 12.48 9.42
C ARG A 141 10.94 12.19 8.01
N GLY A 142 11.85 11.23 7.87
CA GLY A 142 12.37 10.77 6.57
C GLY A 142 11.25 10.30 5.66
N ASN A 143 10.31 9.52 6.17
CA ASN A 143 9.14 9.03 5.42
C ASN A 143 8.30 10.19 4.86
N LEU A 144 8.06 11.25 5.66
CA LEU A 144 7.34 12.43 5.18
C LEU A 144 8.11 13.20 4.09
N VAL A 145 9.44 13.24 4.19
CA VAL A 145 10.28 13.85 3.15
C VAL A 145 10.23 13.03 1.86
N VAL A 146 10.29 11.71 1.95
CA VAL A 146 10.11 10.82 0.78
C VAL A 146 8.73 11.05 0.15
N ARG A 147 7.67 11.08 0.95
CA ARG A 147 6.31 11.37 0.47
C ARG A 147 6.24 12.71 -0.29
N HIS A 148 6.83 13.74 0.27
CA HIS A 148 6.90 15.06 -0.39
C HIS A 148 7.64 14.98 -1.73
N ARG A 149 8.80 14.30 -1.78
CA ARG A 149 9.58 14.16 -3.02
C ARG A 149 8.82 13.36 -4.08
N VAL A 150 8.13 12.29 -3.70
CA VAL A 150 7.30 11.51 -4.62
C VAL A 150 6.19 12.38 -5.20
N ALA A 151 5.44 13.11 -4.35
CA ALA A 151 4.37 13.99 -4.81
C ALA A 151 4.89 15.10 -5.75
N LYS A 152 6.10 15.65 -5.45
CA LYS A 152 6.74 16.63 -6.33
C LYS A 152 7.13 15.99 -7.67
N ALA A 153 7.79 14.82 -7.66
CA ALA A 153 8.21 14.12 -8.89
C ALA A 153 7.01 13.78 -9.80
N VAL A 154 5.88 13.40 -9.21
CA VAL A 154 4.61 13.17 -9.93
C VAL A 154 4.15 14.44 -10.61
N ARG A 155 4.07 15.58 -9.88
CA ARG A 155 3.66 16.86 -10.47
C ARG A 155 4.58 17.32 -11.57
N ASP A 156 5.88 17.29 -11.33
CA ASP A 156 6.88 17.67 -12.34
C ASP A 156 6.75 16.79 -13.60
N TYR A 157 6.50 15.48 -13.45
CA TYR A 157 6.37 14.55 -14.57
C TYR A 157 5.14 14.81 -15.43
N PHE A 158 4.00 15.07 -14.81
CA PHE A 158 2.74 15.34 -15.51
C PHE A 158 2.70 16.75 -16.11
N ASP A 159 3.25 17.75 -15.42
CA ASP A 159 3.39 19.11 -15.94
C ASP A 159 4.24 19.15 -17.22
N GLU A 160 5.41 18.47 -17.23
CA GLU A 160 6.26 18.30 -18.41
C GLU A 160 5.55 17.68 -19.62
N ARG A 161 4.36 17.05 -19.41
CA ARG A 161 3.54 16.35 -20.43
C ARG A 161 2.20 17.01 -20.65
N GLU A 162 2.06 18.26 -20.23
CA GLU A 162 0.88 19.09 -20.41
C GLU A 162 -0.41 18.52 -19.78
N PHE A 163 -0.26 17.74 -18.69
CA PHE A 163 -1.40 17.34 -17.85
C PHE A 163 -1.79 18.47 -16.92
N ILE A 164 -3.09 18.68 -16.76
CA ILE A 164 -3.65 19.70 -15.88
C ILE A 164 -4.04 19.08 -14.55
N GLU A 165 -3.51 19.59 -13.44
CA GLU A 165 -3.97 19.20 -12.10
C GLU A 165 -5.31 19.89 -11.82
N VAL A 166 -6.40 19.11 -11.72
CA VAL A 166 -7.75 19.61 -11.48
C VAL A 166 -8.31 19.00 -10.21
N GLU A 167 -8.70 19.83 -9.24
CA GLU A 167 -9.38 19.37 -8.04
C GLU A 167 -10.85 19.01 -8.33
N THR A 168 -11.27 17.86 -7.83
CA THR A 168 -12.65 17.39 -7.92
C THR A 168 -13.34 17.45 -6.56
N PRO A 169 -14.69 17.55 -6.50
CA PRO A 169 -15.41 17.66 -5.25
C PRO A 169 -15.16 16.49 -4.30
N ALA A 170 -14.85 16.78 -3.04
CA ALA A 170 -14.82 15.78 -1.96
C ALA A 170 -16.24 15.42 -1.49
N LEU A 171 -17.17 16.41 -1.48
CA LEU A 171 -18.58 16.21 -1.20
C LEU A 171 -19.33 15.95 -2.50
N PHE A 172 -19.90 14.77 -2.61
CA PHE A 172 -20.49 14.31 -3.84
C PHE A 172 -21.84 13.61 -3.57
N LYS A 173 -22.52 13.19 -4.61
CA LYS A 173 -23.71 12.35 -4.53
C LYS A 173 -23.33 10.93 -4.18
N SER A 174 -24.12 10.24 -3.36
CA SER A 174 -23.93 8.81 -3.09
C SER A 174 -23.97 8.00 -4.38
N THR A 175 -22.84 7.35 -4.67
CA THR A 175 -22.62 6.49 -5.85
C THR A 175 -21.68 5.36 -5.45
N PRO A 176 -22.18 4.34 -4.74
CA PRO A 176 -21.32 3.27 -4.23
C PRO A 176 -20.59 2.55 -5.41
N GLU A 177 -19.26 2.63 -5.37
CA GLU A 177 -18.34 2.07 -6.38
C GLU A 177 -17.58 0.84 -5.85
N GLY A 178 -18.20 0.06 -4.97
CA GLY A 178 -17.62 -1.16 -4.40
C GLY A 178 -17.31 -1.11 -2.90
N ALA A 179 -17.12 0.09 -2.31
CA ALA A 179 -16.97 0.27 -0.87
C ALA A 179 -18.19 0.96 -0.25
N ARG A 180 -18.32 0.89 1.08
CA ARG A 180 -19.29 1.74 1.79
C ARG A 180 -18.80 3.18 1.81
N GLU A 181 -19.74 4.11 1.80
CA GLU A 181 -19.50 5.54 1.77
C GLU A 181 -19.67 6.18 3.14
N TYR A 182 -18.89 7.24 3.39
CA TYR A 182 -19.14 8.16 4.50
C TYR A 182 -20.18 9.19 4.08
N LEU A 183 -21.31 9.24 4.78
CA LEU A 183 -22.39 10.17 4.51
C LEU A 183 -22.24 11.45 5.34
N VAL A 184 -22.47 12.61 4.71
CA VAL A 184 -22.42 13.93 5.32
C VAL A 184 -23.79 14.57 5.20
N PRO A 185 -24.53 14.80 6.29
CA PRO A 185 -25.85 15.39 6.24
C PRO A 185 -25.81 16.84 5.80
N SER A 186 -26.78 17.25 4.98
CA SER A 186 -26.93 18.65 4.54
C SER A 186 -27.79 19.43 5.51
N ARG A 187 -27.24 20.53 6.06
CA ARG A 187 -28.02 21.48 6.88
C ARG A 187 -29.06 22.25 6.07
N ILE A 188 -28.75 22.54 4.79
CA ILE A 188 -29.59 23.35 3.91
C ILE A 188 -30.75 22.55 3.32
N TRP A 189 -30.54 21.24 3.11
CA TRP A 189 -31.52 20.33 2.52
C TRP A 189 -31.83 19.21 3.53
N PRO A 190 -32.83 19.42 4.40
CA PRO A 190 -33.20 18.41 5.43
C PRO A 190 -33.48 17.05 4.82
N GLY A 191 -32.92 15.99 5.44
CA GLY A 191 -33.09 14.61 4.97
C GLY A 191 -32.26 14.25 3.75
N GLN A 192 -31.42 15.17 3.23
CA GLN A 192 -30.50 14.89 2.14
C GLN A 192 -29.05 14.85 2.64
N PHE A 193 -28.24 14.01 1.96
CA PHE A 193 -26.86 13.76 2.33
C PHE A 193 -25.93 13.92 1.13
N TYR A 194 -24.75 14.44 1.38
CA TYR A 194 -23.58 14.21 0.54
C TYR A 194 -22.91 12.90 0.96
N ALA A 195 -22.13 12.31 0.06
CA ALA A 195 -21.16 11.28 0.37
C ALA A 195 -19.75 11.83 0.18
N LEU A 196 -18.78 11.34 0.98
CA LEU A 196 -17.37 11.61 0.71
C LEU A 196 -16.90 10.76 -0.47
N SER A 197 -16.16 11.37 -1.40
CA SER A 197 -15.73 10.74 -2.64
C SER A 197 -14.82 9.53 -2.40
N GLN A 198 -15.18 8.38 -2.97
CA GLN A 198 -14.35 7.17 -2.96
C GLN A 198 -13.18 7.25 -3.95
N SER A 199 -13.38 7.97 -5.05
CA SER A 199 -12.40 8.29 -6.09
C SER A 199 -12.95 9.38 -7.00
N PRO A 200 -12.12 10.09 -7.78
CA PRO A 200 -12.56 11.07 -8.78
C PRO A 200 -13.17 10.46 -10.05
N GLN A 201 -13.47 9.15 -10.09
CA GLN A 201 -13.74 8.39 -11.32
C GLN A 201 -14.76 9.03 -12.25
N GLN A 202 -15.90 9.46 -11.76
CA GLN A 202 -16.94 10.03 -12.63
C GLN A 202 -16.56 11.42 -13.12
N PHE A 203 -15.93 12.23 -12.26
CA PHE A 203 -15.51 13.59 -12.62
C PHE A 203 -14.39 13.59 -13.65
N LYS A 204 -13.40 12.71 -13.53
CA LYS A 204 -12.30 12.66 -14.50
C LYS A 204 -12.79 12.26 -15.89
N GLN A 205 -13.79 11.37 -16.00
CA GLN A 205 -14.42 11.04 -17.28
C GLN A 205 -15.21 12.23 -17.85
N ILE A 206 -15.89 13.01 -16.99
CA ILE A 206 -16.57 14.25 -17.40
C ILE A 206 -15.57 15.30 -17.85
N LEU A 207 -14.40 15.40 -17.22
CA LEU A 207 -13.33 16.31 -17.66
C LEU A 207 -12.82 15.95 -19.07
N MET A 208 -12.83 14.66 -19.46
CA MET A 208 -12.54 14.26 -20.84
C MET A 208 -13.61 14.78 -21.81
N VAL A 209 -14.90 14.65 -21.44
CA VAL A 209 -16.01 15.24 -22.23
C VAL A 209 -15.91 16.77 -22.30
N ALA A 210 -15.42 17.39 -21.25
CA ALA A 210 -15.21 18.85 -21.17
C ALA A 210 -13.99 19.34 -21.98
N GLY A 211 -13.22 18.44 -22.62
CA GLY A 211 -12.08 18.79 -23.45
C GLY A 211 -10.79 19.13 -22.68
N VAL A 212 -10.67 18.68 -21.43
CA VAL A 212 -9.42 18.84 -20.66
C VAL A 212 -8.30 17.98 -21.23
N GLU A 213 -8.65 16.86 -21.86
CA GLU A 213 -7.80 15.88 -22.54
C GLU A 213 -6.78 15.16 -21.68
N ARG A 214 -6.06 15.86 -20.80
CA ARG A 214 -5.00 15.30 -19.95
C ARG A 214 -5.18 15.83 -18.51
N TYR A 215 -5.73 14.99 -17.66
CA TYR A 215 -6.03 15.29 -16.26
C TYR A 215 -5.18 14.47 -15.32
N PHE A 216 -4.73 15.08 -14.23
CA PHE A 216 -4.31 14.36 -13.04
C PHE A 216 -4.73 15.09 -11.75
N GLN A 217 -4.71 14.36 -10.64
CA GLN A 217 -4.95 14.91 -9.31
C GLN A 217 -4.25 14.05 -8.25
N ILE A 218 -3.64 14.68 -7.26
CA ILE A 218 -3.26 14.00 -6.01
C ILE A 218 -4.48 14.07 -5.09
N ALA A 219 -5.39 13.10 -5.25
CA ALA A 219 -6.74 13.11 -4.69
C ALA A 219 -6.80 12.49 -3.30
N ARG A 220 -7.57 13.12 -2.39
CA ARG A 220 -7.97 12.50 -1.13
C ARG A 220 -9.22 11.68 -1.36
N CYS A 221 -9.17 10.37 -0.98
CA CYS A 221 -10.24 9.41 -1.14
C CYS A 221 -10.68 8.85 0.21
N PHE A 222 -11.96 8.44 0.30
CA PHE A 222 -12.60 7.99 1.53
C PHE A 222 -13.37 6.70 1.28
N ARG A 223 -13.08 5.64 2.07
CA ARG A 223 -13.77 4.36 1.97
C ARG A 223 -14.01 3.78 3.36
N ASP A 224 -15.23 3.43 3.66
CA ASP A 224 -15.59 2.72 4.90
C ASP A 224 -15.42 1.22 4.70
N GLU A 225 -14.20 0.77 4.86
CA GLU A 225 -13.76 -0.63 4.70
C GLU A 225 -13.02 -1.12 5.94
N ASP A 226 -12.83 -2.43 6.06
CA ASP A 226 -12.01 -3.02 7.10
C ASP A 226 -10.56 -2.54 6.99
N LEU A 227 -10.05 -1.95 8.05
CA LEU A 227 -8.72 -1.37 8.11
C LEU A 227 -7.66 -2.46 8.29
N ARG A 228 -6.56 -2.34 7.54
CA ARG A 228 -5.40 -3.24 7.57
C ARG A 228 -4.11 -2.43 7.59
N ALA A 229 -2.98 -3.11 7.60
CA ALA A 229 -1.68 -2.45 7.51
C ALA A 229 -1.52 -1.59 6.23
N ASP A 230 -2.16 -2.01 5.14
CA ASP A 230 -2.14 -1.38 3.81
C ASP A 230 -3.44 -0.65 3.43
N ARG A 231 -4.39 -0.49 4.39
CA ARG A 231 -5.67 0.19 4.17
C ARG A 231 -5.99 1.17 5.28
N GLN A 232 -6.41 2.37 4.87
CA GLN A 232 -6.94 3.44 5.74
C GLN A 232 -8.28 3.92 5.18
N MET A 233 -9.18 4.39 6.07
CA MET A 233 -10.48 4.95 5.70
C MET A 233 -10.36 6.23 4.86
N GLU A 234 -9.28 6.95 5.02
CA GLU A 234 -8.91 8.11 4.23
C GLU A 234 -7.46 7.94 3.73
N PHE A 235 -7.26 8.01 2.43
CA PHE A 235 -5.99 7.75 1.78
C PHE A 235 -5.80 8.67 0.57
N THR A 236 -4.62 8.64 -0.03
CA THR A 236 -4.29 9.51 -1.16
C THR A 236 -4.00 8.68 -2.41
N GLN A 237 -4.59 9.09 -3.53
CA GLN A 237 -4.30 8.53 -4.85
C GLN A 237 -3.63 9.57 -5.74
N VAL A 238 -2.74 9.11 -6.62
CA VAL A 238 -2.43 9.81 -7.86
C VAL A 238 -3.42 9.30 -8.88
N ASP A 239 -4.38 10.13 -9.23
CA ASP A 239 -5.47 9.81 -10.16
C ASP A 239 -5.24 10.51 -11.50
N VAL A 240 -5.37 9.77 -12.60
CA VAL A 240 -5.01 10.25 -13.94
C VAL A 240 -6.04 9.76 -14.94
N GLU A 241 -6.39 10.62 -15.92
CA GLU A 241 -7.20 10.25 -17.06
C GLU A 241 -6.74 11.05 -18.30
N ALA A 242 -6.75 10.41 -19.47
CA ALA A 242 -6.41 11.07 -20.71
C ALA A 242 -7.30 10.62 -21.88
N SER A 243 -7.53 11.54 -22.82
CA SER A 243 -8.30 11.29 -24.03
C SER A 243 -7.39 10.83 -25.16
N PHE A 244 -7.98 10.10 -26.13
CA PHE A 244 -7.32 9.65 -27.36
C PHE A 244 -6.09 8.76 -27.12
N ILE A 245 -6.14 7.93 -26.08
CA ILE A 245 -5.06 7.02 -25.68
C ILE A 245 -5.47 5.56 -25.78
N THR A 246 -4.48 4.71 -25.95
CA THR A 246 -4.55 3.25 -25.91
C THR A 246 -3.97 2.72 -24.60
N ARG A 247 -4.07 1.40 -24.37
CA ARG A 247 -3.40 0.75 -23.22
C ARG A 247 -1.88 0.93 -23.26
N GLU A 248 -1.29 0.88 -24.46
CA GLU A 248 0.16 1.03 -24.64
C GLU A 248 0.64 2.42 -24.22
N ASP A 249 -0.12 3.46 -24.58
CA ASP A 249 0.18 4.84 -24.15
C ASP A 249 0.13 4.97 -22.62
N VAL A 250 -0.82 4.29 -21.97
CA VAL A 250 -0.89 4.25 -20.50
C VAL A 250 0.35 3.58 -19.91
N TYR A 251 0.75 2.42 -20.45
CA TYR A 251 1.93 1.71 -19.93
C TYR A 251 3.18 2.58 -20.05
N GLU A 252 3.43 3.17 -21.19
CA GLU A 252 4.59 4.04 -21.43
C GLU A 252 4.59 5.25 -20.48
N LEU A 253 3.44 5.91 -20.34
CA LEU A 253 3.27 7.07 -19.46
C LEU A 253 3.63 6.74 -18.00
N PHE A 254 3.11 5.64 -17.47
CA PHE A 254 3.30 5.31 -16.06
C PHE A 254 4.63 4.63 -15.76
N GLU A 255 5.18 3.86 -16.68
CA GLU A 255 6.55 3.37 -16.61
C GLU A 255 7.53 4.53 -16.55
N GLY A 256 7.33 5.58 -17.37
CA GLY A 256 8.12 6.80 -17.32
C GLY A 256 7.99 7.58 -16.00
N MET A 257 6.78 7.68 -15.43
CA MET A 257 6.55 8.30 -14.12
C MET A 257 7.31 7.55 -13.02
N LEU A 258 7.21 6.24 -12.99
CA LEU A 258 7.90 5.43 -11.98
C LEU A 258 9.41 5.50 -12.15
N LYS A 259 9.93 5.47 -13.36
CA LYS A 259 11.36 5.65 -13.65
C LYS A 259 11.86 6.98 -13.08
N LYS A 260 11.12 8.09 -13.28
CA LYS A 260 11.45 9.40 -12.68
C LYS A 260 11.41 9.34 -11.16
N ILE A 261 10.39 8.72 -10.56
CA ILE A 261 10.27 8.62 -9.09
C ILE A 261 11.45 7.83 -8.50
N TRP A 262 11.78 6.66 -9.05
CA TRP A 262 12.89 5.83 -8.53
C TRP A 262 14.22 6.55 -8.64
N ARG A 263 14.49 7.21 -9.77
CA ARG A 263 15.69 8.01 -9.97
C ARG A 263 15.78 9.20 -9.02
N ASP A 264 14.72 10.01 -8.93
CA ASP A 264 14.74 11.28 -8.19
C ASP A 264 14.65 11.08 -6.66
N VAL A 265 14.07 9.97 -6.19
CA VAL A 265 13.87 9.69 -4.77
C VAL A 265 14.92 8.74 -4.20
N LEU A 266 15.23 7.66 -4.92
CA LEU A 266 16.16 6.61 -4.48
C LEU A 266 17.53 6.64 -5.17
N GLY A 267 17.69 7.38 -6.27
CA GLY A 267 18.90 7.33 -7.10
C GLY A 267 19.06 6.00 -7.86
N VAL A 268 17.95 5.28 -8.12
CA VAL A 268 17.93 3.96 -8.76
C VAL A 268 17.29 4.05 -10.13
N GLU A 269 17.93 3.47 -11.14
CA GLU A 269 17.32 3.28 -12.47
C GLU A 269 16.57 1.95 -12.51
N ILE A 270 15.32 1.99 -12.96
CA ILE A 270 14.51 0.81 -13.22
C ILE A 270 14.39 0.56 -14.72
N ALA A 271 14.44 -0.71 -15.12
CA ALA A 271 14.34 -1.10 -16.52
C ALA A 271 12.88 -1.04 -17.01
N THR A 272 12.68 -0.55 -18.21
CA THR A 272 11.40 -0.55 -18.95
C THR A 272 11.62 -1.15 -20.33
N PRO A 273 10.60 -1.70 -21.02
CA PRO A 273 9.22 -1.85 -20.57
C PRO A 273 9.04 -2.94 -19.49
N PHE A 274 7.99 -2.81 -18.67
CA PHE A 274 7.64 -3.84 -17.69
C PHE A 274 6.99 -5.04 -18.38
N LEU A 275 7.10 -6.23 -17.72
CA LEU A 275 6.44 -7.44 -18.19
C LEU A 275 4.92 -7.23 -18.23
N ARG A 276 4.27 -7.64 -19.32
CA ARG A 276 2.82 -7.72 -19.45
C ARG A 276 2.39 -9.18 -19.30
N LEU A 277 1.58 -9.46 -18.29
CA LEU A 277 1.15 -10.80 -17.92
C LEU A 277 -0.39 -10.85 -17.97
N PRO A 278 -0.99 -11.66 -18.88
CA PRO A 278 -2.44 -11.87 -18.86
C PRO A 278 -2.92 -12.40 -17.51
N PHE A 279 -4.10 -11.96 -17.07
CA PHE A 279 -4.70 -12.39 -15.79
C PHE A 279 -4.76 -13.92 -15.64
N VAL A 280 -5.16 -14.62 -16.71
CA VAL A 280 -5.23 -16.09 -16.70
C VAL A 280 -3.85 -16.72 -16.45
N ASP A 281 -2.79 -16.14 -17.03
CA ASP A 281 -1.42 -16.61 -16.82
C ASP A 281 -0.92 -16.28 -15.41
N ALA A 282 -1.26 -15.10 -14.88
CA ALA A 282 -0.95 -14.74 -13.49
C ALA A 282 -1.59 -15.75 -12.52
N MET A 283 -2.86 -16.06 -12.71
CA MET A 283 -3.57 -17.05 -11.89
C MET A 283 -3.00 -18.47 -12.06
N ASN A 284 -2.76 -18.90 -13.30
CA ASN A 284 -2.26 -20.25 -13.58
C ASN A 284 -0.85 -20.49 -13.06
N ARG A 285 0.04 -19.48 -13.11
CA ARG A 285 1.46 -19.61 -12.74
C ARG A 285 1.74 -19.21 -11.30
N PHE A 286 1.00 -18.25 -10.75
CA PHE A 286 1.32 -17.70 -9.43
C PHE A 286 0.17 -17.79 -8.43
N GLY A 287 -1.04 -18.14 -8.89
CA GLY A 287 -2.23 -18.31 -8.06
C GLY A 287 -2.82 -16.99 -7.54
N VAL A 288 -2.43 -15.86 -8.14
CA VAL A 288 -2.87 -14.52 -7.71
C VAL A 288 -2.72 -13.52 -8.86
N ASP A 289 -3.57 -12.51 -8.89
CA ASP A 289 -3.57 -11.39 -9.82
C ASP A 289 -2.43 -10.35 -9.60
N LYS A 290 -1.70 -10.47 -8.52
CA LYS A 290 -0.58 -9.57 -8.11
C LYS A 290 0.63 -10.38 -7.65
N PRO A 291 1.31 -11.10 -8.56
CA PRO A 291 2.37 -12.01 -8.19
C PRO A 291 3.64 -11.31 -7.70
N ASP A 292 4.27 -11.88 -6.67
CA ASP A 292 5.65 -11.58 -6.32
C ASP A 292 6.57 -12.42 -7.20
N MET A 293 7.34 -11.76 -8.08
CA MET A 293 8.22 -12.41 -9.05
C MET A 293 9.69 -12.46 -8.61
N ARG A 294 10.00 -12.18 -7.35
CA ARG A 294 11.37 -12.22 -6.83
C ARG A 294 11.90 -13.65 -6.59
N PHE A 295 11.06 -14.66 -6.75
CA PHE A 295 11.42 -16.06 -6.56
C PHE A 295 10.70 -16.98 -7.54
N ALA A 296 11.33 -18.13 -7.86
CA ALA A 296 10.94 -19.01 -8.96
C ALA A 296 10.09 -20.21 -8.53
N ILE A 297 9.08 -20.01 -7.68
CA ILE A 297 8.08 -21.03 -7.39
C ILE A 297 6.85 -20.73 -8.24
N GLU A 298 6.48 -21.61 -9.15
CA GLU A 298 5.29 -21.47 -10.00
C GLU A 298 4.34 -22.65 -9.79
N LEU A 299 3.05 -22.41 -10.02
CA LEU A 299 2.02 -23.44 -10.04
C LEU A 299 2.14 -24.24 -11.35
N SER A 300 1.92 -25.54 -11.26
CA SER A 300 1.77 -26.44 -12.40
C SER A 300 0.38 -27.05 -12.42
N ASP A 301 -0.25 -27.10 -13.59
CA ASP A 301 -1.53 -27.79 -13.78
C ASP A 301 -1.29 -29.28 -14.00
N LEU A 302 -1.93 -30.09 -13.19
CA LEU A 302 -1.84 -31.54 -13.19
C LEU A 302 -3.19 -32.21 -13.45
N THR A 303 -4.22 -31.44 -13.81
CA THR A 303 -5.59 -31.91 -13.96
C THR A 303 -5.71 -33.11 -14.90
N ASP A 304 -5.08 -33.01 -16.08
CA ASP A 304 -5.13 -34.09 -17.07
C ASP A 304 -4.42 -35.37 -16.60
N ALA A 305 -3.35 -35.26 -15.82
CA ALA A 305 -2.61 -36.39 -15.33
C ALA A 305 -3.41 -37.27 -14.34
N PHE A 306 -4.40 -36.66 -13.66
CA PHE A 306 -5.16 -37.36 -12.62
C PHE A 306 -6.62 -37.71 -13.01
N LYS A 307 -7.02 -37.56 -14.28
CA LYS A 307 -8.38 -37.91 -14.74
C LYS A 307 -8.76 -39.37 -14.45
N ASN A 308 -7.79 -40.28 -14.59
CA ASN A 308 -8.01 -41.69 -14.37
C ASN A 308 -7.35 -42.21 -13.09
N SER A 309 -7.02 -41.33 -12.15
CA SER A 309 -6.32 -41.70 -10.92
C SER A 309 -7.15 -42.58 -10.01
N SER A 310 -6.49 -43.52 -9.35
CA SER A 310 -7.10 -44.33 -8.29
C SER A 310 -7.30 -43.51 -6.99
N PHE A 311 -6.64 -42.36 -6.86
CA PHE A 311 -6.89 -41.39 -5.78
C PHE A 311 -8.18 -40.62 -6.04
N LYS A 312 -9.28 -41.11 -5.47
CA LYS A 312 -10.65 -40.65 -5.77
C LYS A 312 -10.85 -39.15 -5.62
N VAL A 313 -10.15 -38.49 -4.67
CA VAL A 313 -10.25 -37.03 -4.50
C VAL A 313 -9.77 -36.29 -5.75
N PHE A 314 -8.63 -36.73 -6.31
CA PHE A 314 -8.07 -36.07 -7.49
C PHE A 314 -8.85 -36.43 -8.75
N SER A 315 -9.20 -37.72 -8.95
CA SER A 315 -9.96 -38.10 -10.15
C SER A 315 -11.36 -37.46 -10.18
N ALA A 316 -12.03 -37.35 -9.05
CA ALA A 316 -13.33 -36.65 -8.96
C ALA A 316 -13.21 -35.16 -9.32
N THR A 317 -12.17 -34.50 -8.82
CA THR A 317 -11.91 -33.07 -9.14
C THR A 317 -11.51 -32.89 -10.59
N ALA A 318 -10.61 -33.73 -11.13
CA ALA A 318 -10.12 -33.63 -12.50
C ALA A 318 -11.22 -33.82 -13.56
N ASN A 319 -12.30 -34.54 -13.23
CA ASN A 319 -13.42 -34.79 -14.13
C ASN A 319 -14.61 -33.82 -13.90
N LYS A 320 -14.50 -32.89 -12.94
CA LYS A 320 -15.53 -31.87 -12.68
C LYS A 320 -15.23 -30.60 -13.50
N PRO A 321 -16.16 -30.12 -14.35
CA PRO A 321 -15.96 -28.88 -15.10
C PRO A 321 -15.66 -27.69 -14.17
N GLY A 322 -14.74 -26.84 -14.59
CA GLY A 322 -14.32 -25.66 -13.81
C GLY A 322 -13.43 -25.93 -12.61
N CYS A 323 -13.08 -27.20 -12.35
CA CYS A 323 -12.15 -27.59 -11.30
C CYS A 323 -10.75 -27.87 -11.87
N ALA A 324 -9.73 -27.75 -11.01
CA ALA A 324 -8.34 -28.02 -11.38
C ALA A 324 -7.58 -28.70 -10.23
N ILE A 325 -6.56 -29.47 -10.61
CA ILE A 325 -5.53 -29.96 -9.70
C ILE A 325 -4.25 -29.20 -9.99
N LYS A 326 -3.86 -28.35 -9.07
CA LYS A 326 -2.63 -27.56 -9.16
C LYS A 326 -1.60 -28.06 -8.15
N ALA A 327 -0.32 -27.86 -8.45
CA ALA A 327 0.78 -28.16 -7.52
C ALA A 327 1.87 -27.09 -7.61
N ILE A 328 2.61 -26.92 -6.51
CA ILE A 328 3.86 -26.18 -6.46
C ILE A 328 4.97 -27.07 -5.93
N ASN A 329 6.19 -26.90 -6.45
CA ASN A 329 7.39 -27.50 -5.89
C ASN A 329 8.20 -26.44 -5.13
N ALA A 330 8.24 -26.53 -3.81
CA ALA A 330 9.11 -25.72 -2.96
C ALA A 330 10.48 -26.44 -2.85
N LYS A 331 11.37 -26.13 -3.78
CA LYS A 331 12.67 -26.76 -3.93
C LYS A 331 13.53 -26.59 -2.68
N GLY A 332 14.03 -27.70 -2.18
CA GLY A 332 14.89 -27.72 -1.01
C GLY A 332 14.20 -27.51 0.33
N LEU A 333 12.86 -27.53 0.43
CA LEU A 333 12.10 -27.29 1.67
C LEU A 333 11.60 -28.58 2.34
N ALA A 334 12.12 -29.77 2.00
CA ALA A 334 11.71 -31.02 2.65
C ALA A 334 12.00 -31.07 4.16
N ASP A 335 12.96 -30.24 4.63
CA ASP A 335 13.31 -30.05 6.04
C ASP A 335 12.29 -29.22 6.84
N ILE A 336 11.13 -28.91 6.24
CA ILE A 336 10.02 -28.21 6.91
C ILE A 336 9.56 -28.99 8.15
N THR A 337 9.43 -28.30 9.28
CA THR A 337 8.98 -28.90 10.53
C THR A 337 7.48 -29.19 10.52
N GLN A 338 7.02 -30.08 11.39
CA GLN A 338 5.58 -30.38 11.53
C GLN A 338 4.75 -29.15 11.93
N GLY A 339 5.32 -28.26 12.77
CA GLY A 339 4.66 -27.01 13.15
C GLY A 339 4.47 -26.05 11.97
N GLU A 340 5.52 -25.88 11.14
CA GLU A 340 5.46 -25.05 9.94
C GLU A 340 4.49 -25.63 8.89
N LEU A 341 4.51 -26.96 8.71
CA LEU A 341 3.61 -27.66 7.81
C LEU A 341 2.14 -27.46 8.23
N LYS A 342 1.87 -27.58 9.54
CA LYS A 342 0.55 -27.31 10.09
C LYS A 342 0.13 -25.85 9.86
N ALA A 343 1.04 -24.90 10.05
CA ALA A 343 0.74 -23.49 9.79
C ALA A 343 0.36 -23.24 8.32
N LEU A 344 1.06 -23.87 7.36
CA LEU A 344 0.70 -23.82 5.94
C LEU A 344 -0.69 -24.44 5.68
N GLU A 345 -0.98 -25.56 6.31
CA GLU A 345 -2.30 -26.22 6.20
C GLU A 345 -3.40 -25.34 6.80
N ASP A 346 -3.18 -24.75 7.98
CA ASP A 346 -4.14 -23.85 8.61
C ASP A 346 -4.38 -22.60 7.73
N THR A 347 -3.33 -22.05 7.13
CA THR A 347 -3.46 -20.98 6.13
C THR A 347 -4.31 -21.44 4.93
N ALA A 348 -4.06 -22.61 4.37
CA ALA A 348 -4.85 -23.14 3.27
C ALA A 348 -6.35 -23.30 3.67
N LYS A 349 -6.63 -23.73 4.90
CA LYS A 349 -7.99 -23.87 5.44
C LYS A 349 -8.71 -22.52 5.55
N THR A 350 -8.03 -21.43 5.87
CA THR A 350 -8.67 -20.09 5.87
C THR A 350 -9.18 -19.68 4.49
N LEU A 351 -8.63 -20.27 3.42
CA LEU A 351 -9.06 -20.10 2.04
C LEU A 351 -10.04 -21.20 1.58
N GLY A 352 -10.58 -21.98 2.53
CA GLY A 352 -11.59 -23.00 2.29
C GLY A 352 -11.06 -24.35 1.83
N ALA A 353 -9.73 -24.62 1.91
CA ALA A 353 -9.21 -25.95 1.68
C ALA A 353 -9.66 -26.93 2.78
N LYS A 354 -9.94 -28.18 2.42
CA LYS A 354 -10.23 -29.24 3.39
C LYS A 354 -8.98 -29.78 4.08
N GLY A 355 -7.81 -29.55 3.49
CA GLY A 355 -6.48 -29.94 3.95
C GLY A 355 -5.44 -29.55 2.91
N LEU A 356 -4.17 -29.72 3.22
CA LEU A 356 -3.07 -29.44 2.30
C LEU A 356 -2.28 -30.75 2.04
N ALA A 357 -2.55 -31.37 0.89
CA ALA A 357 -1.82 -32.56 0.48
C ALA A 357 -0.39 -32.20 0.05
N PHE A 358 0.57 -33.03 0.41
CA PHE A 358 1.98 -32.81 0.07
C PHE A 358 2.74 -34.12 -0.18
N ILE A 359 3.88 -33.98 -0.88
CA ILE A 359 4.88 -35.06 -1.04
C ILE A 359 6.24 -34.47 -0.67
N LYS A 360 6.96 -35.12 0.25
CA LYS A 360 8.39 -34.86 0.50
C LYS A 360 9.26 -35.84 -0.30
N VAL A 361 10.36 -35.35 -0.86
CA VAL A 361 11.38 -36.18 -1.51
C VAL A 361 12.59 -36.23 -0.58
N GLU A 362 12.85 -37.39 0.01
CA GLU A 362 13.94 -37.58 0.97
C GLU A 362 14.67 -38.89 0.67
N GLY A 363 15.98 -38.81 0.37
CA GLY A 363 16.80 -39.97 0.00
C GLY A 363 16.38 -40.61 -1.32
N GLY A 364 15.84 -39.83 -2.23
CA GLY A 364 15.29 -40.28 -3.52
C GLY A 364 13.90 -40.93 -3.42
N GLU A 365 13.34 -41.06 -2.23
CA GLU A 365 12.01 -41.63 -2.00
C GLU A 365 10.94 -40.56 -1.79
N TRP A 366 9.72 -40.82 -2.26
CA TRP A 366 8.57 -39.95 -2.07
C TRP A 366 7.80 -40.35 -0.81
N LYS A 367 7.83 -39.50 0.19
CA LYS A 367 7.16 -39.72 1.47
C LYS A 367 5.86 -38.91 1.55
N SER A 368 4.72 -39.62 1.46
CA SER A 368 3.39 -39.06 1.62
C SER A 368 2.33 -40.15 1.74
N PRO A 369 1.24 -39.90 2.49
CA PRO A 369 0.08 -40.82 2.56
C PRO A 369 -0.61 -41.06 1.21
N ILE A 370 -0.48 -40.12 0.26
CA ILE A 370 -1.20 -40.18 -1.03
C ILE A 370 -0.42 -40.93 -2.13
N VAL A 371 0.90 -41.02 -2.01
CA VAL A 371 1.78 -41.63 -3.06
C VAL A 371 1.42 -43.09 -3.39
N LYS A 372 0.91 -43.84 -2.40
CA LYS A 372 0.48 -45.24 -2.58
C LYS A 372 -0.68 -45.42 -3.56
N PHE A 373 -1.41 -44.35 -3.86
CA PHE A 373 -2.53 -44.34 -4.81
C PHE A 373 -2.10 -43.98 -6.22
N PHE A 374 -0.86 -43.52 -6.42
CA PHE A 374 -0.40 -43.01 -7.71
C PHE A 374 0.21 -44.14 -8.53
N SER A 375 -0.22 -44.24 -9.78
CA SER A 375 0.40 -45.10 -10.79
C SER A 375 1.79 -44.61 -11.17
N ASP A 376 2.59 -45.46 -11.80
CA ASP A 376 3.93 -45.09 -12.27
C ASP A 376 3.88 -43.99 -13.35
N ALA A 377 2.83 -43.99 -14.19
CA ALA A 377 2.59 -42.90 -15.17
C ALA A 377 2.32 -41.55 -14.49
N GLU A 378 1.50 -41.52 -13.43
CA GLU A 378 1.24 -40.30 -12.65
C GLU A 378 2.49 -39.81 -11.93
N LYS A 379 3.29 -40.72 -11.36
CA LYS A 379 4.58 -40.37 -10.74
C LYS A 379 5.56 -39.79 -11.76
N ALA A 380 5.64 -40.38 -12.95
CA ALA A 380 6.49 -39.86 -14.03
C ALA A 380 6.05 -38.46 -14.47
N ALA A 381 4.74 -38.22 -14.66
CA ALA A 381 4.19 -36.92 -15.01
C ALA A 381 4.46 -35.86 -13.93
N LEU A 382 4.36 -36.22 -12.65
CA LEU A 382 4.70 -35.34 -11.52
C LEU A 382 6.19 -34.99 -11.51
N ALA A 383 7.07 -36.01 -11.64
CA ALA A 383 8.51 -35.82 -11.64
C ALA A 383 8.96 -34.87 -12.77
N GLU A 384 8.42 -35.08 -13.97
CA GLU A 384 8.72 -34.28 -15.16
C GLU A 384 8.21 -32.83 -15.01
N LYS A 385 6.89 -32.65 -14.78
CA LYS A 385 6.27 -31.31 -14.73
C LYS A 385 6.81 -30.46 -13.59
N LEU A 386 7.03 -31.05 -12.42
CA LEU A 386 7.47 -30.34 -11.23
C LEU A 386 9.00 -30.34 -11.06
N ARG A 387 9.73 -31.06 -11.90
CA ARG A 387 11.20 -31.23 -11.81
C ARG A 387 11.63 -31.55 -10.39
N MET A 388 11.00 -32.58 -9.80
CA MET A 388 11.22 -32.98 -8.42
C MET A 388 12.61 -33.52 -8.21
N ALA A 389 13.27 -33.12 -7.14
CA ALA A 389 14.60 -33.59 -6.74
C ALA A 389 14.62 -33.91 -5.23
N ASP A 390 15.68 -34.61 -4.80
CA ASP A 390 15.88 -34.88 -3.37
C ASP A 390 15.96 -33.56 -2.56
N GLY A 391 15.31 -33.53 -1.41
CA GLY A 391 15.19 -32.36 -0.58
C GLY A 391 14.00 -31.46 -0.92
N ASP A 392 13.19 -31.76 -1.93
CA ASP A 392 12.03 -30.97 -2.33
C ASP A 392 10.75 -31.33 -1.54
N ILE A 393 9.82 -30.40 -1.43
CA ILE A 393 8.43 -30.66 -1.01
C ILE A 393 7.47 -30.09 -2.04
N VAL A 394 6.50 -30.92 -2.43
CA VAL A 394 5.42 -30.53 -3.35
C VAL A 394 4.13 -30.40 -2.57
N PHE A 395 3.41 -29.31 -2.78
CA PHE A 395 2.06 -29.07 -2.23
C PHE A 395 1.03 -29.09 -3.34
N PHE A 396 -0.18 -29.59 -3.02
CA PHE A 396 -1.28 -29.75 -3.97
C PHE A 396 -2.54 -29.02 -3.49
N ALA A 397 -3.30 -28.49 -4.45
CA ALA A 397 -4.70 -28.07 -4.26
C ALA A 397 -5.56 -28.70 -5.36
N ALA A 398 -6.72 -29.21 -4.98
CA ALA A 398 -7.71 -29.83 -5.87
C ALA A 398 -9.09 -29.28 -5.52
N ASP A 399 -9.57 -28.32 -6.30
CA ASP A 399 -10.85 -27.59 -6.04
C ASP A 399 -11.29 -26.87 -7.33
N GLU A 400 -12.28 -25.99 -7.24
CA GLU A 400 -12.58 -25.02 -8.29
C GLU A 400 -11.31 -24.24 -8.67
N TRP A 401 -11.16 -23.94 -9.95
CA TRP A 401 -9.90 -23.40 -10.50
C TRP A 401 -9.38 -22.16 -9.73
N GLU A 402 -10.23 -21.16 -9.53
CA GLU A 402 -9.84 -19.94 -8.81
C GLU A 402 -9.40 -20.24 -7.37
N LYS A 403 -10.14 -21.12 -6.70
CA LYS A 403 -9.87 -21.50 -5.32
C LYS A 403 -8.57 -22.32 -5.20
N ALA A 404 -8.34 -23.29 -6.10
CA ALA A 404 -7.09 -24.05 -6.15
C ALA A 404 -5.88 -23.14 -6.40
N CYS A 405 -6.02 -22.15 -7.30
CA CYS A 405 -5.04 -21.11 -7.55
C CYS A 405 -4.77 -20.28 -6.29
N ALA A 406 -5.82 -19.73 -5.66
CA ALA A 406 -5.69 -18.87 -4.47
C ALA A 406 -5.02 -19.59 -3.28
N ILE A 407 -5.38 -20.85 -3.02
CA ILE A 407 -4.77 -21.67 -1.97
C ILE A 407 -3.27 -21.79 -2.22
N LEU A 408 -2.87 -22.24 -3.41
CA LEU A 408 -1.44 -22.45 -3.71
C LEU A 408 -0.67 -21.13 -3.88
N GLY A 409 -1.30 -20.08 -4.37
CA GLY A 409 -0.71 -18.74 -4.42
C GLY A 409 -0.30 -18.26 -3.02
N ARG A 410 -1.13 -18.52 -2.02
CA ARG A 410 -0.81 -18.18 -0.62
C ARG A 410 0.26 -19.11 -0.05
N VAL A 411 0.15 -20.43 -0.24
CA VAL A 411 1.16 -21.41 0.20
C VAL A 411 2.51 -21.10 -0.45
N ARG A 412 2.53 -20.71 -1.71
CA ARG A 412 3.73 -20.27 -2.46
C ARG A 412 4.48 -19.14 -1.75
N LEU A 413 3.77 -18.11 -1.31
CA LEU A 413 4.38 -16.95 -0.61
C LEU A 413 4.98 -17.37 0.74
N GLU A 414 4.27 -18.18 1.51
CA GLU A 414 4.76 -18.65 2.81
C GLU A 414 5.92 -19.61 2.67
N ALA A 415 5.89 -20.52 1.68
CA ALA A 415 7.01 -21.40 1.36
C ALA A 415 8.27 -20.61 0.97
N ALA A 416 8.12 -19.52 0.18
CA ALA A 416 9.23 -18.64 -0.16
C ALA A 416 9.81 -17.93 1.08
N GLN A 417 8.98 -17.49 2.02
CA GLN A 417 9.45 -16.91 3.28
C GLN A 417 10.22 -17.93 4.13
N LEU A 418 9.74 -19.18 4.19
CA LEU A 418 10.44 -20.25 4.89
C LEU A 418 11.80 -20.56 4.25
N LEU A 419 11.88 -20.59 2.92
CA LEU A 419 13.14 -20.75 2.18
C LEU A 419 14.10 -19.58 2.43
N ALA A 420 13.59 -18.35 2.43
CA ALA A 420 14.39 -17.16 2.72
C ALA A 420 14.93 -17.18 4.16
N LYS A 421 14.10 -17.56 5.14
CA LYS A 421 14.51 -17.73 6.54
C LYS A 421 15.63 -18.78 6.72
N ARG A 422 15.67 -19.79 5.85
CA ARG A 422 16.72 -20.82 5.80
C ARG A 422 17.94 -20.43 4.95
N GLY A 423 17.95 -19.23 4.36
CA GLY A 423 19.02 -18.78 3.47
C GLY A 423 19.08 -19.52 2.13
N LYS A 424 18.03 -20.27 1.76
CA LYS A 424 17.96 -21.03 0.49
C LYS A 424 17.59 -20.18 -0.71
N ILE A 425 16.90 -19.04 -0.48
CA ILE A 425 16.65 -17.98 -1.44
C ILE A 425 16.87 -16.62 -0.78
N THR A 426 17.09 -15.59 -1.59
CA THR A 426 17.22 -14.21 -1.10
C THR A 426 16.07 -13.37 -1.60
N LEU A 427 15.24 -12.83 -0.68
CA LEU A 427 14.19 -11.87 -0.98
C LEU A 427 14.70 -10.46 -0.66
N ARG A 428 15.32 -9.82 -1.63
CA ARG A 428 15.86 -8.47 -1.44
C ARG A 428 14.75 -7.43 -1.51
N ALA A 429 14.79 -6.46 -0.60
CA ALA A 429 13.82 -5.36 -0.58
C ALA A 429 14.02 -4.40 -1.76
N ASP A 430 15.25 -4.32 -2.28
CA ASP A 430 15.65 -3.47 -3.40
C ASP A 430 15.64 -4.19 -4.77
N ASP A 431 15.07 -5.39 -4.84
CA ASP A 431 14.80 -6.11 -6.11
C ASP A 431 13.41 -5.73 -6.61
N TRP A 432 13.33 -4.77 -7.52
CA TRP A 432 12.09 -4.16 -8.02
C TRP A 432 11.56 -4.94 -9.23
N LYS A 433 10.63 -5.89 -9.01
CA LYS A 433 9.99 -6.69 -10.06
C LYS A 433 8.63 -6.08 -10.41
N PHE A 434 8.64 -5.12 -11.31
CA PHE A 434 7.42 -4.54 -11.87
C PHE A 434 6.82 -5.43 -12.94
N LEU A 435 5.49 -5.47 -12.99
CA LEU A 435 4.74 -6.06 -14.08
C LEU A 435 3.35 -5.41 -14.20
N TRP A 436 2.79 -5.47 -15.40
CA TRP A 436 1.39 -5.21 -15.66
C TRP A 436 0.64 -6.53 -15.70
N VAL A 437 -0.45 -6.64 -14.94
CA VAL A 437 -1.43 -7.71 -15.14
C VAL A 437 -2.55 -7.14 -15.99
N VAL A 438 -2.90 -7.85 -17.06
CA VAL A 438 -3.78 -7.35 -18.12
C VAL A 438 -4.84 -8.38 -18.50
N ASP A 439 -5.82 -7.98 -19.32
CA ASP A 439 -6.85 -8.87 -19.86
C ASP A 439 -7.65 -9.61 -18.78
N PHE A 440 -8.03 -8.89 -17.72
CA PHE A 440 -8.94 -9.41 -16.70
C PHE A 440 -10.30 -9.76 -17.30
N PRO A 441 -11.04 -10.72 -16.71
CA PRO A 441 -12.44 -10.90 -17.08
C PRO A 441 -13.21 -9.59 -16.81
N LEU A 442 -14.02 -9.17 -17.78
CA LEU A 442 -14.84 -7.95 -17.64
C LEU A 442 -15.91 -8.14 -16.56
N MET A 443 -16.49 -9.34 -16.50
CA MET A 443 -17.59 -9.70 -15.64
C MET A 443 -17.28 -10.96 -14.83
N THR A 444 -17.74 -10.98 -13.58
CA THR A 444 -17.71 -12.15 -12.68
C THR A 444 -19.14 -12.57 -12.41
N TYR A 445 -19.42 -13.88 -12.42
CA TYR A 445 -20.75 -14.37 -12.04
C TYR A 445 -20.86 -14.44 -10.52
N ASP A 446 -21.83 -13.71 -9.98
CA ASP A 446 -22.18 -13.70 -8.55
C ASP A 446 -23.34 -14.69 -8.32
N ALA A 447 -23.04 -15.84 -7.73
CA ALA A 447 -24.01 -16.89 -7.47
C ALA A 447 -25.06 -16.45 -6.44
N ASP A 448 -24.72 -15.61 -5.47
CA ASP A 448 -25.62 -15.14 -4.43
C ASP A 448 -26.66 -14.16 -5.00
N ARG A 449 -26.27 -13.38 -6.01
CA ARG A 449 -27.16 -12.47 -6.74
C ARG A 449 -27.85 -13.14 -7.93
N GLY A 450 -27.38 -14.30 -8.36
CA GLY A 450 -27.86 -14.99 -9.56
C GLY A 450 -27.63 -14.21 -10.86
N GLY A 451 -26.54 -13.44 -10.95
CA GLY A 451 -26.24 -12.56 -12.07
C GLY A 451 -24.78 -12.16 -12.19
N TYR A 452 -24.48 -11.31 -13.18
CA TYR A 452 -23.13 -10.81 -13.38
C TYR A 452 -22.87 -9.54 -12.54
N ALA A 453 -21.64 -9.40 -12.06
CA ALA A 453 -21.07 -8.19 -11.49
C ALA A 453 -19.85 -7.75 -12.31
N ALA A 454 -19.58 -6.46 -12.40
CA ALA A 454 -18.35 -5.98 -12.99
C ALA A 454 -17.16 -6.41 -12.11
N THR A 455 -16.12 -6.99 -12.71
CA THR A 455 -14.95 -7.48 -11.95
C THR A 455 -14.25 -6.35 -11.20
N HIS A 456 -14.10 -5.18 -11.83
CA HIS A 456 -13.48 -4.00 -11.23
C HIS A 456 -14.43 -2.80 -11.26
N HIS A 457 -14.78 -2.34 -12.48
CA HIS A 457 -15.57 -1.14 -12.66
C HIS A 457 -16.49 -1.24 -13.88
N PRO A 458 -17.77 -0.84 -13.79
CA PRO A 458 -18.73 -1.00 -14.89
C PRO A 458 -18.48 -0.05 -16.08
N PHE A 459 -17.52 0.88 -15.96
CA PHE A 459 -17.10 1.77 -17.07
C PHE A 459 -15.92 1.22 -17.87
N THR A 460 -15.38 0.07 -17.51
CA THR A 460 -14.29 -0.59 -18.24
C THR A 460 -14.77 -1.05 -19.61
N ALA A 461 -14.04 -0.69 -20.67
CA ALA A 461 -14.34 -1.14 -22.00
C ALA A 461 -13.99 -2.63 -22.18
N PRO A 462 -14.82 -3.41 -22.86
CA PRO A 462 -14.45 -4.75 -23.32
C PRO A 462 -13.32 -4.64 -24.35
N VAL A 463 -12.54 -5.69 -24.49
CA VAL A 463 -11.65 -5.87 -25.65
C VAL A 463 -12.54 -5.88 -26.90
N PRO A 464 -12.21 -5.14 -27.97
CA PRO A 464 -13.10 -4.97 -29.13
C PRO A 464 -13.58 -6.29 -29.75
N GLU A 465 -12.71 -7.29 -29.84
CA GLU A 465 -13.00 -8.60 -30.42
C GLU A 465 -14.01 -9.40 -29.59
N ASP A 466 -14.11 -9.11 -28.28
CA ASP A 466 -14.97 -9.82 -27.36
C ASP A 466 -16.36 -9.17 -27.19
N ILE A 467 -16.61 -8.00 -27.79
CA ILE A 467 -17.91 -7.30 -27.69
C ILE A 467 -19.11 -8.20 -28.05
N PRO A 468 -19.07 -9.04 -29.11
CA PRO A 468 -20.17 -9.93 -29.42
C PRO A 468 -20.48 -10.96 -28.31
N LEU A 469 -19.48 -11.31 -27.49
CA LEU A 469 -19.66 -12.26 -26.38
C LEU A 469 -20.51 -11.69 -25.23
N LEU A 470 -20.71 -10.38 -25.16
CA LEU A 470 -21.59 -9.77 -24.15
C LEU A 470 -23.02 -10.32 -24.19
N ASP A 471 -23.48 -10.79 -25.37
CA ASP A 471 -24.81 -11.36 -25.54
C ASP A 471 -24.86 -12.88 -25.29
N SER A 472 -23.77 -13.60 -25.56
CA SER A 472 -23.75 -15.06 -25.55
C SER A 472 -23.03 -15.67 -24.35
N ASP A 473 -21.90 -15.09 -23.94
CA ASP A 473 -21.08 -15.55 -22.80
C ASP A 473 -20.34 -14.37 -22.14
N PRO A 474 -21.03 -13.55 -21.34
CA PRO A 474 -20.42 -12.39 -20.68
C PRO A 474 -19.21 -12.75 -19.79
N LYS A 475 -19.11 -13.98 -19.31
CA LYS A 475 -18.00 -14.46 -18.49
C LYS A 475 -16.68 -14.57 -19.29
N ALA A 476 -16.77 -14.84 -20.59
CA ALA A 476 -15.62 -14.98 -21.48
C ALA A 476 -15.07 -13.61 -21.97
N VAL A 477 -15.81 -12.52 -21.75
CA VAL A 477 -15.41 -11.18 -22.20
C VAL A 477 -14.23 -10.67 -21.40
N ARG A 478 -13.14 -10.34 -22.06
CA ARG A 478 -11.98 -9.66 -21.45
C ARG A 478 -12.22 -8.16 -21.39
N GLY A 479 -11.85 -7.56 -20.26
CA GLY A 479 -11.82 -6.11 -20.08
C GLY A 479 -10.49 -5.51 -20.50
N GLN A 480 -10.53 -4.28 -21.03
CA GLN A 480 -9.31 -3.47 -21.22
C GLN A 480 -8.81 -2.90 -19.89
N HIS A 481 -8.82 -3.72 -18.85
CA HIS A 481 -8.32 -3.44 -17.51
C HIS A 481 -6.84 -3.79 -17.40
N TYR A 482 -6.13 -3.06 -16.57
CA TYR A 482 -4.72 -3.26 -16.26
C TYR A 482 -4.41 -2.84 -14.82
N ASP A 483 -3.64 -3.68 -14.12
CA ASP A 483 -3.08 -3.39 -12.81
C ASP A 483 -1.56 -3.37 -12.88
N LEU A 484 -0.96 -2.33 -12.29
CA LEU A 484 0.47 -2.29 -12.06
C LEU A 484 0.80 -2.95 -10.74
N VAL A 485 1.66 -3.95 -10.79
CA VAL A 485 2.08 -4.76 -9.65
C VAL A 485 3.58 -4.60 -9.41
N LEU A 486 3.97 -4.50 -8.14
CA LEU A 486 5.35 -4.53 -7.70
C LEU A 486 5.50 -5.48 -6.51
N ASN A 487 6.33 -6.52 -6.66
CA ASN A 487 6.71 -7.43 -5.57
C ASN A 487 5.51 -7.99 -4.78
N GLY A 488 4.44 -8.38 -5.46
CA GLY A 488 3.24 -8.93 -4.83
C GLY A 488 2.22 -7.90 -4.35
N MET A 489 2.43 -6.63 -4.64
CA MET A 489 1.54 -5.54 -4.27
C MET A 489 1.03 -4.81 -5.50
N GLU A 490 -0.28 -4.66 -5.62
CA GLU A 490 -0.92 -3.76 -6.58
C GLU A 490 -0.67 -2.32 -6.17
N LEU A 491 0.02 -1.58 -7.03
CA LEU A 491 0.29 -0.14 -6.85
C LEU A 491 -0.84 0.73 -7.35
N GLY A 492 -1.50 0.31 -8.40
CA GLY A 492 -2.61 1.02 -9.01
C GLY A 492 -3.25 0.22 -10.11
N GLY A 493 -4.51 0.53 -10.37
CA GLY A 493 -5.31 -0.12 -11.40
C GLY A 493 -6.10 0.89 -12.21
N GLY A 494 -6.42 0.50 -13.44
CA GLY A 494 -7.16 1.32 -14.37
C GLY A 494 -7.65 0.58 -15.60
N SER A 495 -8.26 1.30 -16.51
CA SER A 495 -8.75 0.71 -17.76
C SER A 495 -8.91 1.76 -18.86
N ILE A 496 -9.02 1.31 -20.10
CA ILE A 496 -9.70 2.08 -21.15
C ILE A 496 -11.19 2.05 -20.85
N ARG A 497 -11.87 3.20 -21.03
CA ARG A 497 -13.26 3.37 -20.62
C ARG A 497 -14.22 3.18 -21.79
N ILE A 498 -15.43 2.74 -21.48
CA ILE A 498 -16.54 2.84 -22.45
C ILE A 498 -16.86 4.33 -22.62
N HIS A 499 -16.77 4.80 -23.84
CA HIS A 499 -17.12 6.18 -24.20
C HIS A 499 -18.39 6.26 -25.07
N GLN A 500 -18.87 5.12 -25.57
CA GLN A 500 -20.07 5.02 -26.40
C GLN A 500 -21.31 4.82 -25.52
N PRO A 501 -22.31 5.73 -25.56
CA PRO A 501 -23.50 5.64 -24.72
C PRO A 501 -24.28 4.34 -24.90
N ALA A 502 -24.39 3.83 -26.12
CA ALA A 502 -25.11 2.60 -26.43
C ALA A 502 -24.46 1.36 -25.78
N LEU A 503 -23.11 1.27 -25.85
CA LEU A 503 -22.37 0.17 -25.22
C LEU A 503 -22.43 0.26 -23.70
N GLN A 504 -22.31 1.46 -23.13
CA GLN A 504 -22.42 1.67 -21.68
C GLN A 504 -23.81 1.28 -21.17
N LYS A 505 -24.85 1.66 -21.89
CA LYS A 505 -26.23 1.27 -21.56
C LYS A 505 -26.41 -0.23 -21.60
N LYS A 506 -25.90 -0.91 -22.64
CA LYS A 506 -25.93 -2.37 -22.78
C LYS A 506 -25.28 -3.06 -21.59
N VAL A 507 -24.08 -2.59 -21.17
CA VAL A 507 -23.38 -3.15 -20.01
C VAL A 507 -24.22 -2.99 -18.73
N PHE A 508 -24.81 -1.84 -18.49
CA PHE A 508 -25.61 -1.61 -17.30
C PHE A 508 -26.93 -2.40 -17.28
N GLU A 509 -27.74 -2.23 -18.36
CA GLU A 509 -29.12 -2.72 -18.37
C GLU A 509 -29.20 -4.19 -18.79
N ASP A 510 -28.45 -4.61 -19.82
CA ASP A 510 -28.57 -5.95 -20.40
C ASP A 510 -27.66 -6.98 -19.73
N VAL A 511 -26.42 -6.61 -19.38
CA VAL A 511 -25.45 -7.55 -18.80
C VAL A 511 -25.53 -7.55 -17.26
N LEU A 512 -25.38 -6.39 -16.63
CA LEU A 512 -25.41 -6.25 -15.16
C LEU A 512 -26.82 -6.23 -14.57
N LYS A 513 -27.86 -6.15 -15.42
CA LYS A 513 -29.27 -6.11 -15.01
C LYS A 513 -29.58 -5.03 -13.96
N ILE A 514 -28.89 -3.90 -14.02
CA ILE A 514 -29.16 -2.76 -13.12
C ILE A 514 -30.47 -2.10 -13.56
N PRO A 515 -31.45 -1.91 -12.66
CA PRO A 515 -32.70 -1.23 -13.01
C PRO A 515 -32.46 0.16 -13.59
N ARG A 516 -33.24 0.51 -14.62
CA ARG A 516 -33.05 1.75 -15.38
C ARG A 516 -33.15 3.01 -14.51
N ASP A 517 -34.07 3.03 -13.55
CA ASP A 517 -34.24 4.12 -12.58
C ASP A 517 -32.99 4.28 -11.68
N VAL A 518 -32.34 3.17 -11.32
CA VAL A 518 -31.08 3.18 -10.57
C VAL A 518 -29.94 3.71 -11.43
N VAL A 519 -29.85 3.28 -12.71
CA VAL A 519 -28.84 3.80 -13.66
C VAL A 519 -29.02 5.30 -13.83
N GLU A 520 -30.25 5.75 -14.11
CA GLU A 520 -30.56 7.18 -14.28
C GLU A 520 -30.24 7.98 -13.01
N SER A 521 -30.66 7.46 -11.85
CA SER A 521 -30.42 8.12 -10.57
C SER A 521 -28.92 8.28 -10.25
N ARG A 522 -28.09 7.26 -10.52
CA ARG A 522 -26.67 7.24 -10.12
C ARG A 522 -25.74 7.81 -11.19
N PHE A 523 -26.00 7.48 -12.46
CA PHE A 523 -25.08 7.73 -13.57
C PHE A 523 -25.70 8.57 -14.70
N GLY A 524 -26.99 8.96 -14.59
CA GLY A 524 -27.72 9.65 -15.65
C GLY A 524 -27.02 10.92 -16.14
N TYR A 525 -26.46 11.73 -15.23
CA TYR A 525 -25.73 12.94 -15.60
C TYR A 525 -24.45 12.64 -16.42
N MET A 526 -23.73 11.56 -16.13
CA MET A 526 -22.53 11.15 -16.87
C MET A 526 -22.92 10.59 -18.24
N LEU A 527 -23.93 9.70 -18.28
CA LEU A 527 -24.46 9.17 -19.54
C LEU A 527 -25.00 10.30 -20.43
N LYS A 528 -25.62 11.30 -19.83
CA LYS A 528 -26.06 12.50 -20.57
C LYS A 528 -24.87 13.29 -21.10
N ALA A 529 -23.80 13.45 -20.33
CA ALA A 529 -22.58 14.11 -20.79
C ALA A 529 -21.99 13.37 -22.01
N PHE A 530 -21.95 12.04 -21.99
CA PHE A 530 -21.43 11.24 -23.09
C PHE A 530 -22.18 11.46 -24.42
N THR A 531 -23.48 11.79 -24.38
CA THR A 531 -24.25 12.11 -25.59
C THR A 531 -23.79 13.39 -26.30
N TYR A 532 -22.99 14.23 -25.63
CA TYR A 532 -22.42 15.43 -26.22
C TYR A 532 -21.00 15.24 -26.80
N GLY A 533 -20.57 13.98 -26.96
CA GLY A 533 -19.32 13.67 -27.63
C GLY A 533 -18.20 13.32 -26.64
N ALA A 534 -18.31 12.17 -25.97
CA ALA A 534 -17.22 11.65 -25.15
C ALA A 534 -16.11 11.13 -26.08
N PRO A 535 -14.85 11.57 -25.92
CA PRO A 535 -13.72 10.99 -26.65
C PRO A 535 -13.40 9.58 -26.13
N PRO A 536 -12.72 8.72 -26.90
CA PRO A 536 -12.06 7.55 -26.33
C PRO A 536 -11.07 8.02 -25.27
N HIS A 537 -11.11 7.40 -24.08
CA HIS A 537 -10.27 7.79 -22.96
C HIS A 537 -9.96 6.62 -22.04
N GLY A 538 -8.97 6.80 -21.21
CA GLY A 538 -8.54 5.82 -20.23
C GLY A 538 -7.69 6.46 -19.13
N GLY A 539 -7.45 5.72 -18.08
CA GLY A 539 -6.68 6.24 -16.96
C GLY A 539 -6.44 5.19 -15.88
N ILE A 540 -5.77 5.63 -14.83
CA ILE A 540 -5.35 4.79 -13.71
C ILE A 540 -5.37 5.60 -12.42
N ALA A 541 -5.51 4.92 -11.29
CA ALA A 541 -5.33 5.49 -9.96
C ALA A 541 -4.25 4.71 -9.20
N PHE A 542 -3.24 5.41 -8.70
CA PHE A 542 -2.18 4.86 -7.86
C PHE A 542 -2.42 5.18 -6.39
N GLY A 543 -2.26 4.18 -5.53
CA GLY A 543 -2.21 4.40 -4.09
C GLY A 543 -0.89 5.07 -3.68
N LEU A 544 -0.89 6.42 -3.53
CA LEU A 544 0.32 7.16 -3.14
C LEU A 544 0.90 6.65 -1.82
N ASP A 545 0.05 6.32 -0.85
CA ASP A 545 0.48 5.82 0.45
C ASP A 545 1.22 4.47 0.35
N ARG A 546 0.73 3.55 -0.50
CA ARG A 546 1.39 2.26 -0.78
C ARG A 546 2.73 2.46 -1.48
N LEU A 547 2.75 3.31 -2.50
CA LEU A 547 3.97 3.63 -3.24
C LEU A 547 5.06 4.19 -2.30
N VAL A 548 4.70 5.14 -1.44
CA VAL A 548 5.64 5.74 -0.48
C VAL A 548 6.07 4.72 0.58
N ALA A 549 5.17 3.85 1.05
CA ALA A 549 5.52 2.80 2.01
C ALA A 549 6.58 1.84 1.44
N LEU A 550 6.44 1.43 0.18
CA LEU A 550 7.43 0.59 -0.52
C LEU A 550 8.79 1.30 -0.63
N LEU A 551 8.80 2.57 -1.05
CA LEU A 551 10.04 3.37 -1.15
C LEU A 551 10.72 3.60 0.20
N CYS A 552 9.95 3.64 1.29
CA CYS A 552 10.47 3.76 2.66
C CYS A 552 10.81 2.42 3.31
N GLY A 553 10.58 1.29 2.65
CA GLY A 553 10.83 -0.05 3.20
C GLY A 553 9.98 -0.37 4.43
N THR A 554 8.75 0.17 4.52
CA THR A 554 7.81 -0.10 5.62
C THR A 554 6.64 -0.96 5.18
N THR A 555 6.13 -1.79 6.10
CA THR A 555 5.01 -2.70 5.86
C THR A 555 3.65 -2.09 6.17
N SER A 556 3.62 -0.88 6.75
CA SER A 556 2.38 -0.19 7.12
C SER A 556 2.32 1.20 6.51
N ILE A 557 1.22 1.51 5.82
CA ILE A 557 0.98 2.87 5.30
C ILE A 557 0.81 3.91 6.41
N ARG A 558 0.53 3.49 7.66
CA ARG A 558 0.48 4.39 8.82
C ARG A 558 1.82 5.06 9.11
N ASP A 559 2.93 4.44 8.70
CA ASP A 559 4.27 5.03 8.87
C ASP A 559 4.56 6.18 7.89
N VAL A 560 3.82 6.27 6.80
CA VAL A 560 4.00 7.28 5.74
C VAL A 560 2.85 8.29 5.66
N ILE A 561 1.84 8.15 6.51
CA ILE A 561 0.74 9.10 6.69
C ILE A 561 1.00 9.88 7.99
N ALA A 562 0.94 11.21 7.94
CA ALA A 562 1.25 12.03 9.11
C ALA A 562 0.34 11.73 10.31
N PHE A 563 -0.97 11.66 10.10
CA PHE A 563 -1.98 11.42 11.13
C PHE A 563 -2.95 10.32 10.71
N PRO A 564 -2.51 9.03 10.75
CA PRO A 564 -3.36 7.90 10.37
C PRO A 564 -4.36 7.58 11.48
N LYS A 565 -5.38 6.78 11.14
CA LYS A 565 -6.26 6.13 12.13
C LYS A 565 -5.67 4.78 12.54
N THR A 566 -6.04 4.31 13.75
CA THR A 566 -5.77 2.94 14.20
C THR A 566 -6.52 1.91 13.34
N GLN A 567 -6.25 0.61 13.54
CA GLN A 567 -7.04 -0.45 12.91
C GLN A 567 -8.52 -0.44 13.29
N LYS A 568 -8.88 0.22 14.41
CA LYS A 568 -10.26 0.40 14.87
C LYS A 568 -10.91 1.68 14.33
N GLY A 569 -10.27 2.38 13.40
CA GLY A 569 -10.80 3.61 12.79
C GLY A 569 -10.74 4.85 13.69
N GLN A 570 -9.92 4.84 14.74
CA GLN A 570 -9.82 5.92 15.71
C GLN A 570 -8.54 6.75 15.54
N CYS A 571 -8.63 8.05 15.73
CA CYS A 571 -7.47 8.90 15.96
C CYS A 571 -7.28 9.10 17.47
N LEU A 572 -6.28 8.43 18.04
CA LEU A 572 -6.02 8.50 19.49
C LEU A 572 -5.55 9.88 19.95
N MET A 573 -4.87 10.63 19.08
CA MET A 573 -4.40 11.98 19.37
C MET A 573 -5.55 12.99 19.53
N THR A 574 -6.55 12.93 18.63
CA THR A 574 -7.69 13.84 18.64
C THR A 574 -8.94 13.26 19.29
N GLN A 575 -8.90 11.98 19.68
CA GLN A 575 -10.02 11.22 20.24
C GLN A 575 -11.24 11.17 19.29
N SER A 576 -10.99 11.14 17.98
CA SER A 576 -12.07 11.01 16.98
C SER A 576 -12.23 9.55 16.52
N PRO A 577 -13.49 9.08 16.24
CA PRO A 577 -14.73 9.85 16.26
C PRO A 577 -15.16 10.20 17.69
N SER A 578 -15.90 11.31 17.83
CA SER A 578 -16.39 11.81 19.11
C SER A 578 -17.87 12.18 19.03
N PRO A 579 -18.61 12.17 20.14
CA PRO A 579 -19.98 12.64 20.18
C PRO A 579 -20.13 14.08 19.69
N VAL A 580 -21.26 14.38 19.06
CA VAL A 580 -21.66 15.71 18.67
C VAL A 580 -22.77 16.24 19.60
N THR A 581 -22.94 17.55 19.68
CA THR A 581 -23.94 18.15 20.58
C THR A 581 -25.36 17.97 20.04
N PRO A 582 -26.38 17.88 20.94
CA PRO A 582 -27.78 17.84 20.50
C PRO A 582 -28.20 19.02 19.61
N LYS A 583 -27.58 20.18 19.82
CA LYS A 583 -27.81 21.36 18.98
C LYS A 583 -27.37 21.10 17.54
N GLN A 584 -26.18 20.53 17.33
CA GLN A 584 -25.68 20.18 16.00
C GLN A 584 -26.57 19.15 15.29
N LEU A 585 -27.04 18.11 16.01
CA LEU A 585 -27.96 17.12 15.45
C LEU A 585 -29.29 17.79 15.02
N LYS A 586 -29.84 18.68 15.86
CA LYS A 586 -31.07 19.42 15.55
C LYS A 586 -30.90 20.32 14.33
N GLU A 587 -29.76 21.01 14.20
CA GLU A 587 -29.46 21.88 13.06
C GLU A 587 -29.31 21.08 11.75
N LEU A 588 -28.91 19.80 11.85
CA LEU A 588 -28.80 18.87 10.73
C LEU A 588 -30.10 18.10 10.45
N HIS A 589 -31.14 18.26 11.28
CA HIS A 589 -32.42 17.54 11.19
C HIS A 589 -32.24 16.00 11.25
N ILE A 590 -31.32 15.50 12.09
CA ILE A 590 -31.02 14.06 12.26
C ILE A 590 -31.10 13.64 13.72
N GLN A 591 -31.29 12.34 13.93
CA GLN A 591 -31.19 11.67 15.22
C GLN A 591 -30.19 10.51 15.15
N THR A 592 -29.50 10.24 16.27
CA THR A 592 -28.65 9.05 16.40
C THR A 592 -29.41 7.93 17.07
N VAL A 593 -29.31 6.72 16.50
CA VAL A 593 -29.74 5.49 17.13
C VAL A 593 -28.50 4.73 17.57
N VAL A 594 -28.30 4.63 18.87
CA VAL A 594 -27.19 3.86 19.43
C VAL A 594 -27.69 2.43 19.65
N PRO A 595 -27.07 1.39 19.04
CA PRO A 595 -27.43 0.02 19.33
C PRO A 595 -27.25 -0.29 20.82
N GLU A 596 -28.18 -1.03 21.41
CA GLU A 596 -27.95 -1.54 22.76
C GLU A 596 -26.68 -2.42 22.78
N PRO A 597 -25.87 -2.35 23.83
CA PRO A 597 -24.73 -3.25 23.96
C PRO A 597 -25.22 -4.70 23.87
N ALA A 598 -24.55 -5.50 23.02
CA ALA A 598 -24.85 -6.94 22.97
C ALA A 598 -24.76 -7.52 24.39
N ALA A 599 -25.77 -8.26 24.81
CA ALA A 599 -25.76 -8.94 26.10
C ALA A 599 -24.46 -9.78 26.21
N PRO A 600 -23.78 -9.78 27.35
CA PRO A 600 -22.60 -10.60 27.53
C PRO A 600 -22.97 -12.07 27.23
N PRO A 601 -22.07 -12.84 26.59
CA PRO A 601 -22.33 -14.25 26.32
C PRO A 601 -22.65 -14.94 27.66
N PRO A 602 -23.62 -15.87 27.70
CA PRO A 602 -23.94 -16.59 28.90
C PRO A 602 -22.66 -17.21 29.47
N ALA A 603 -22.44 -17.03 30.77
CA ALA A 603 -21.31 -17.62 31.47
C ALA A 603 -21.33 -19.14 31.23
N ALA A 604 -20.21 -19.65 30.65
CA ALA A 604 -20.03 -21.07 30.36
C ALA A 604 -19.80 -21.88 31.65
#